data_5321dd11de2d8216929277f75c7a99ec
#
_entry.id   5321dd11de2d8216929277f75c7a99ec
#
_cell.length_a   1.000
_cell.length_b   1.000
_cell.length_c   1.000
_cell.angle_alpha   90.00
_cell.angle_beta   90.00
_cell.angle_gamma   90.00
#
_symmetry.space_group_name_H-M   'P 1'
#
loop_
_entity.id
_entity.type
_entity.pdbx_description
1 polymer ?
#
loop_
_entity_poly.entity_id
_entity_poly.type
_entity_poly.pdbx_seq_one_letter_code
_entity_poly.pdbx_strand_id
1 'polypeptide(L)'
;MISCILLAISVSIDALTLGITYGIKHSRITKISNLIVFSIAFVSTSLAIFLGKHISRLFSPSVATFIGSALLILLGIYSIYKSFNKNTEDYDLDHSNSIDKNEAILLALAVSTDASCVGLSCGIIGITGFLYPFFAALFHTIFINCGNIIAFYASKKINISDKYLSIFSGIVLILIGLIRL
;
A
#
# COMPACT_ATOMS: atom_id res chain seq x y z
N MET A 1 3.33 18.29 3.02
CA MET A 1 2.57 17.81 1.84
C MET A 1 3.40 16.85 0.96
N ILE A 2 4.58 17.23 0.52
CA ILE A 2 5.44 16.39 -0.34
C ILE A 2 5.72 15.02 0.28
N SER A 3 6.06 14.97 1.57
CA SER A 3 6.32 13.72 2.30
C SER A 3 5.10 12.77 2.30
N CYS A 4 3.88 13.30 2.43
CA CYS A 4 2.66 12.48 2.41
C CYS A 4 2.42 11.86 1.03
N ILE A 5 2.69 12.62 -0.04
CA ILE A 5 2.54 12.14 -1.42
C ILE A 5 3.59 11.08 -1.73
N LEU A 6 4.85 11.32 -1.35
CA LEU A 6 5.92 10.34 -1.55
C LEU A 6 5.66 9.04 -0.79
N LEU A 7 5.20 9.13 0.47
CA LEU A 7 4.79 7.96 1.25
C LEU A 7 3.64 7.21 0.58
N ALA A 8 2.61 7.93 0.14
CA ALA A 8 1.45 7.32 -0.51
C ALA A 8 1.84 6.61 -1.82
N ILE A 9 2.68 7.24 -2.65
CA ILE A 9 3.19 6.62 -3.88
C ILE A 9 4.01 5.38 -3.55
N SER A 10 4.94 5.47 -2.59
CA SER A 10 5.83 4.38 -2.21
C SER A 10 5.05 3.15 -1.76
N VAL A 11 4.07 3.33 -0.88
CA VAL A 11 3.24 2.24 -0.37
C VAL A 11 2.32 1.65 -1.44
N SER A 12 1.92 2.47 -2.43
CA SER A 12 1.02 2.01 -3.48
C SER A 12 1.71 1.23 -4.60
N ILE A 13 3.05 1.13 -4.60
CA ILE A 13 3.79 0.35 -5.61
C ILE A 13 3.42 -1.13 -5.56
N ASP A 14 3.14 -1.68 -4.38
CA ASP A 14 2.69 -3.07 -4.23
C ASP A 14 1.33 -3.30 -4.91
N ALA A 15 0.47 -2.30 -4.90
CA ALA A 15 -0.80 -2.32 -5.63
C ALA A 15 -0.61 -2.42 -7.15
N LEU A 16 0.45 -1.82 -7.70
CA LEU A 16 0.81 -1.95 -9.11
C LEU A 16 1.14 -3.40 -9.47
N THR A 17 1.91 -4.10 -8.63
CA THR A 17 2.27 -5.51 -8.88
C THR A 17 1.06 -6.42 -8.87
N LEU A 18 0.12 -6.20 -7.95
CA LEU A 18 -1.15 -6.91 -7.94
C LEU A 18 -1.96 -6.62 -9.21
N GLY A 19 -2.06 -5.35 -9.61
CA GLY A 19 -2.70 -4.99 -10.86
C GLY A 19 -2.11 -5.70 -12.07
N ILE A 20 -0.78 -5.79 -12.17
CA ILE A 20 -0.09 -6.54 -13.22
C ILE A 20 -0.45 -8.03 -13.19
N THR A 21 -0.43 -8.64 -12.00
CA THR A 21 -0.77 -10.06 -11.82
C THR A 21 -2.18 -10.36 -12.35
N TYR A 22 -3.17 -9.53 -12.01
CA TYR A 22 -4.54 -9.69 -12.52
C TYR A 22 -4.67 -9.40 -14.01
N GLY A 23 -3.93 -8.44 -14.53
CA GLY A 23 -3.89 -8.16 -15.96
C GLY A 23 -3.34 -9.33 -16.79
N ILE A 24 -2.31 -10.02 -16.31
CA ILE A 24 -1.74 -11.23 -16.94
C ILE A 24 -2.76 -12.37 -16.93
N LYS A 25 -3.53 -12.52 -15.86
CA LYS A 25 -4.60 -13.52 -15.74
C LYS A 25 -5.87 -13.16 -16.52
N HIS A 26 -5.87 -12.03 -17.21
CA HIS A 26 -7.04 -11.48 -17.89
C HIS A 26 -8.25 -11.20 -16.98
N SER A 27 -8.04 -11.12 -15.66
CA SER A 27 -9.08 -10.78 -14.69
C SER A 27 -9.41 -9.28 -14.75
N ARG A 28 -10.69 -8.96 -14.88
CA ARG A 28 -11.15 -7.57 -14.96
C ARG A 28 -11.50 -7.02 -13.58
N ILE A 29 -10.96 -5.86 -13.26
CA ILE A 29 -11.32 -5.13 -12.04
C ILE A 29 -12.55 -4.27 -12.34
N THR A 30 -13.65 -4.57 -11.64
CA THR A 30 -14.92 -3.85 -11.86
C THR A 30 -14.88 -2.46 -11.22
N LYS A 31 -15.75 -1.55 -11.67
CA LYS A 31 -15.89 -0.20 -11.07
C LYS A 31 -16.30 -0.29 -9.59
N ILE A 32 -17.11 -1.30 -9.24
CA ILE A 32 -17.55 -1.55 -7.87
C ILE A 32 -16.37 -2.02 -7.01
N SER A 33 -15.54 -2.92 -7.54
CA SER A 33 -14.32 -3.39 -6.86
C SER A 33 -13.36 -2.23 -6.57
N ASN A 34 -13.18 -1.31 -7.53
CA ASN A 34 -12.38 -0.10 -7.34
C ASN A 34 -12.91 0.80 -6.23
N LEU A 35 -14.24 0.98 -6.14
CA LEU A 35 -14.86 1.77 -5.08
C LEU A 35 -14.68 1.11 -3.71
N ILE A 36 -14.78 -0.22 -3.64
CA ILE A 36 -14.57 -1.00 -2.42
C ILE A 36 -13.10 -0.84 -1.96
N VAL A 37 -12.13 -1.03 -2.88
CA VAL A 37 -10.70 -0.89 -2.58
C VAL A 37 -10.40 0.52 -2.06
N PHE A 38 -10.89 1.55 -2.74
CA PHE A 38 -10.70 2.94 -2.31
C PHE A 38 -11.29 3.19 -0.91
N SER A 39 -12.53 2.75 -0.68
CA SER A 39 -13.23 3.01 0.58
C SER A 39 -12.56 2.30 1.77
N ILE A 40 -12.22 1.03 1.60
CA ILE A 40 -11.56 0.24 2.66
C ILE A 40 -10.15 0.80 2.93
N ALA A 41 -9.37 1.10 1.91
CA ALA A 41 -8.04 1.68 2.07
C ALA A 41 -8.09 3.05 2.76
N PHE A 42 -9.04 3.91 2.39
CA PHE A 42 -9.21 5.21 3.03
C PHE A 42 -9.61 5.11 4.49
N VAL A 43 -10.60 4.27 4.81
CA VAL A 43 -11.10 4.10 6.18
C VAL A 43 -10.04 3.46 7.07
N SER A 44 -9.43 2.36 6.64
CA SER A 44 -8.43 1.65 7.45
C SER A 44 -7.19 2.50 7.72
N THR A 45 -6.69 3.23 6.70
CA THR A 45 -5.55 4.14 6.87
C THR A 45 -5.89 5.34 7.76
N SER A 46 -7.11 5.88 7.66
CA SER A 46 -7.57 6.96 8.54
C SER A 46 -7.66 6.51 9.99
N LEU A 47 -8.20 5.31 10.24
CA LEU A 47 -8.22 4.70 11.56
C LEU A 47 -6.82 4.46 12.12
N ALA A 48 -5.91 3.98 11.28
CA ALA A 48 -4.52 3.75 11.68
C ALA A 48 -3.81 5.05 12.12
N ILE A 49 -3.99 6.16 11.37
CA ILE A 49 -3.46 7.47 11.78
C ILE A 49 -4.08 7.93 13.11
N PHE A 50 -5.39 7.77 13.25
CA PHE A 50 -6.08 8.14 14.47
C PHE A 50 -5.52 7.37 15.69
N LEU A 51 -5.34 6.06 15.55
CA LEU A 51 -4.72 5.22 16.57
C LEU A 51 -3.27 5.64 16.85
N GLY A 52 -2.47 5.86 15.82
CA GLY A 52 -1.09 6.33 15.95
C GLY A 52 -0.99 7.66 16.71
N LYS A 53 -1.89 8.61 16.43
CA LYS A 53 -1.98 9.87 17.16
C LYS A 53 -2.34 9.69 18.66
N HIS A 54 -3.18 8.71 18.98
CA HIS A 54 -3.52 8.42 20.38
C HIS A 54 -2.35 7.76 21.09
N ILE A 55 -1.67 6.83 20.45
CA ILE A 55 -0.47 6.18 20.96
C ILE A 55 0.63 7.21 21.24
N SER A 56 0.82 8.17 20.33
CA SER A 56 1.86 9.21 20.49
C SER A 56 1.66 10.07 21.74
N ARG A 57 0.42 10.23 22.22
CA ARG A 57 0.12 11.01 23.44
C ARG A 57 0.57 10.32 24.74
N LEU A 58 0.84 9.02 24.69
CA LEU A 58 1.33 8.25 25.83
C LEU A 58 2.84 8.40 26.05
N PHE A 59 3.53 8.99 25.09
CA PHE A 59 4.99 9.14 25.08
C PHE A 59 5.40 10.60 24.96
N SER A 60 6.63 10.92 25.35
CA SER A 60 7.20 12.24 25.04
C SER A 60 7.36 12.40 23.51
N PRO A 61 7.32 13.64 22.98
CA PRO A 61 7.41 13.88 21.53
C PRO A 61 8.64 13.21 20.88
N SER A 62 9.78 13.23 21.55
CA SER A 62 11.01 12.60 21.06
C SER A 62 10.89 11.09 20.97
N VAL A 63 10.33 10.44 22.01
CA VAL A 63 10.13 8.99 22.02
C VAL A 63 9.09 8.58 20.98
N ALA A 64 8.01 9.34 20.83
CA ALA A 64 6.99 9.07 19.81
C ALA A 64 7.60 9.15 18.39
N THR A 65 8.39 10.19 18.10
CA THR A 65 9.07 10.33 16.80
C THR A 65 10.03 9.17 16.55
N PHE A 66 10.82 8.78 17.55
CA PHE A 66 11.73 7.64 17.43
C PHE A 66 10.99 6.33 17.12
N ILE A 67 9.90 6.03 17.85
CA ILE A 67 9.07 4.83 17.62
C ILE A 67 8.46 4.84 16.20
N GLY A 68 7.89 5.96 15.79
CA GLY A 68 7.28 6.07 14.45
C GLY A 68 8.29 5.93 13.32
N SER A 69 9.47 6.52 13.48
CA SER A 69 10.56 6.40 12.49
C SER A 69 11.12 4.98 12.46
N ALA A 70 11.30 4.35 13.61
CA ALA A 70 11.74 2.95 13.70
C ALA A 70 10.73 2.00 13.01
N LEU A 71 9.43 2.24 13.19
CA LEU A 71 8.39 1.47 12.49
C LEU A 71 8.48 1.62 10.96
N LEU A 72 8.69 2.84 10.44
CA LEU A 72 8.88 3.06 9.00
C LEU A 72 10.11 2.31 8.47
N ILE A 73 11.22 2.33 9.20
CA ILE A 73 12.44 1.62 8.83
C ILE A 73 12.20 0.09 8.83
N LEU A 74 11.56 -0.43 9.88
CA LEU A 74 11.23 -1.85 9.97
C LEU A 74 10.30 -2.30 8.85
N LEU A 75 9.29 -1.49 8.51
CA LEU A 75 8.38 -1.76 7.38
C LEU A 75 9.14 -1.75 6.04
N GLY A 76 10.07 -0.82 5.86
CA GLY A 76 10.93 -0.78 4.68
C GLY A 76 11.80 -2.03 4.55
N ILE A 77 12.43 -2.46 5.64
CA ILE A 77 13.22 -3.70 5.68
C ILE A 77 12.33 -4.93 5.41
N TYR A 78 11.14 -4.97 6.02
CA TYR A 78 10.17 -6.04 5.79
C TYR A 78 9.70 -6.11 4.33
N SER A 79 9.42 -4.97 3.71
CA SER A 79 9.06 -4.89 2.29
C SER A 79 10.16 -5.45 1.39
N ILE A 80 11.42 -5.11 1.67
CA ILE A 80 12.58 -5.65 0.95
C ILE A 80 12.68 -7.17 1.18
N TYR A 81 12.57 -7.64 2.42
CA TYR A 81 12.63 -9.07 2.75
C TYR A 81 11.51 -9.86 2.06
N LYS A 82 10.27 -9.38 2.11
CA LYS A 82 9.11 -9.99 1.46
C LYS A 82 9.31 -10.10 -0.05
N SER A 83 10.02 -9.16 -0.67
CA SER A 83 10.34 -9.16 -2.11
C SER A 83 11.17 -10.37 -2.55
N PHE A 84 11.93 -10.98 -1.66
CA PHE A 84 12.71 -12.20 -1.95
C PHE A 84 11.91 -13.48 -1.76
N ASN A 85 10.79 -13.45 -1.04
CA ASN A 85 10.04 -14.63 -0.62
C ASN A 85 8.56 -14.59 -1.05
N LYS A 86 8.27 -13.90 -2.16
CA LYS A 86 6.89 -13.65 -2.60
C LYS A 86 6.27 -14.89 -3.24
N ASN A 87 5.28 -15.46 -2.56
CA ASN A 87 4.20 -16.23 -3.20
C ASN A 87 3.18 -15.21 -3.71
N THR A 88 2.84 -15.22 -4.98
CA THR A 88 1.76 -14.39 -5.55
C THR A 88 0.45 -14.82 -4.94
N GLU A 89 -0.14 -13.97 -4.10
CA GLU A 89 -1.46 -14.21 -3.54
C GLU A 89 -2.51 -14.02 -4.65
N ASP A 90 -3.38 -14.99 -4.80
CA ASP A 90 -4.46 -14.97 -5.77
C ASP A 90 -5.79 -14.70 -5.06
N TYR A 91 -6.47 -13.62 -5.41
CA TYR A 91 -7.74 -13.22 -4.83
C TYR A 91 -8.93 -13.49 -5.76
N ASP A 92 -8.70 -14.01 -6.98
CA ASP A 92 -9.75 -14.53 -7.89
C ASP A 92 -10.04 -15.98 -7.51
N LEU A 93 -10.86 -16.16 -6.46
CA LEU A 93 -11.09 -17.44 -5.81
C LEU A 93 -11.99 -18.40 -6.63
N ASP A 94 -12.86 -17.86 -7.45
CA ASP A 94 -13.79 -18.62 -8.28
C ASP A 94 -13.34 -18.78 -9.74
N HIS A 95 -12.18 -18.19 -10.08
CA HIS A 95 -11.61 -18.21 -11.44
C HIS A 95 -12.56 -17.68 -12.52
N SER A 96 -13.43 -16.72 -12.13
CA SER A 96 -14.41 -16.10 -13.03
C SER A 96 -13.79 -15.11 -14.04
N ASN A 97 -12.49 -14.83 -13.93
CA ASN A 97 -11.78 -13.77 -14.65
C ASN A 97 -12.34 -12.37 -14.38
N SER A 98 -13.06 -12.21 -13.26
CA SER A 98 -13.52 -10.90 -12.78
C SER A 98 -13.47 -10.86 -11.26
N ILE A 99 -12.98 -9.76 -10.70
CA ILE A 99 -12.94 -9.59 -9.25
C ILE A 99 -14.33 -9.19 -8.76
N ASP A 100 -14.99 -10.11 -8.11
CA ASP A 100 -16.30 -9.91 -7.49
C ASP A 100 -16.21 -9.08 -6.20
N LYS A 101 -17.38 -8.70 -5.64
CA LYS A 101 -17.44 -7.84 -4.44
C LYS A 101 -16.72 -8.44 -3.24
N ASN A 102 -16.86 -9.74 -2.99
CA ASN A 102 -16.24 -10.42 -1.86
C ASN A 102 -14.72 -10.51 -2.03
N GLU A 103 -14.27 -10.80 -3.23
CA GLU A 103 -12.86 -10.83 -3.60
C GLU A 103 -12.23 -9.44 -3.54
N ALA A 104 -12.98 -8.40 -3.96
CA ALA A 104 -12.57 -7.02 -3.84
C ALA A 104 -12.36 -6.60 -2.37
N ILE A 105 -13.14 -7.11 -1.42
CA ILE A 105 -12.95 -6.86 0.01
C ILE A 105 -11.63 -7.49 0.50
N LEU A 106 -11.37 -8.75 0.14
CA LEU A 106 -10.13 -9.43 0.50
C LEU A 106 -8.91 -8.73 -0.08
N LEU A 107 -8.97 -8.38 -1.37
CA LEU A 107 -7.94 -7.60 -2.05
C LEU A 107 -7.71 -6.24 -1.36
N ALA A 108 -8.81 -5.54 -1.05
CA ALA A 108 -8.75 -4.24 -0.39
C ALA A 108 -8.12 -4.32 1.00
N LEU A 109 -8.46 -5.34 1.80
CA LEU A 109 -7.85 -5.56 3.11
C LEU A 109 -6.36 -5.84 3.01
N ALA A 110 -5.95 -6.70 2.07
CA ALA A 110 -4.54 -7.01 1.86
C ALA A 110 -3.74 -5.76 1.49
N VAL A 111 -4.21 -5.00 0.48
CA VAL A 111 -3.54 -3.78 0.01
C VAL A 111 -3.56 -2.68 1.06
N SER A 112 -4.65 -2.54 1.83
CA SER A 112 -4.77 -1.50 2.85
C SER A 112 -3.93 -1.75 4.09
N THR A 113 -3.49 -2.99 4.32
CA THR A 113 -2.66 -3.33 5.49
C THR A 113 -1.35 -2.56 5.47
N ASP A 114 -0.63 -2.52 4.35
CA ASP A 114 0.63 -1.80 4.20
C ASP A 114 0.44 -0.28 4.41
N ALA A 115 -0.60 0.30 3.79
CA ALA A 115 -0.94 1.71 3.97
C ALA A 115 -1.34 2.04 5.42
N SER A 116 -2.01 1.12 6.10
CA SER A 116 -2.40 1.29 7.51
C SER A 116 -1.19 1.24 8.44
N CYS A 117 -0.24 0.35 8.21
CA CYS A 117 1.00 0.29 8.98
C CYS A 117 1.81 1.59 8.86
N VAL A 118 1.96 2.12 7.64
CA VAL A 118 2.60 3.43 7.42
C VAL A 118 1.75 4.56 7.99
N GLY A 119 0.42 4.48 7.88
CA GLY A 119 -0.52 5.44 8.47
C GLY A 119 -0.37 5.53 9.99
N LEU A 120 -0.24 4.39 10.67
CA LEU A 120 0.01 4.32 12.11
C LEU A 120 1.32 5.03 12.47
N SER A 121 2.38 4.74 11.74
CA SER A 121 3.69 5.40 11.91
C SER A 121 3.59 6.92 11.68
N CYS A 122 2.88 7.35 10.65
CA CYS A 122 2.59 8.76 10.36
C CYS A 122 1.84 9.43 11.53
N GLY A 123 0.83 8.74 12.08
CA GLY A 123 0.08 9.23 13.23
C GLY A 123 0.96 9.42 14.46
N ILE A 124 1.90 8.50 14.72
CA ILE A 124 2.85 8.57 15.84
C ILE A 124 3.82 9.74 15.65
N ILE A 125 4.34 9.96 14.46
CA ILE A 125 5.28 11.05 14.13
C ILE A 125 4.59 12.43 14.11
N GLY A 126 3.25 12.48 14.19
CA GLY A 126 2.48 13.72 14.15
C GLY A 126 2.06 14.17 12.75
N ILE A 127 2.23 13.34 11.73
CA ILE A 127 1.63 13.55 10.40
C ILE A 127 0.15 13.20 10.52
N THR A 128 -0.68 14.18 10.84
CA THR A 128 -2.13 13.98 11.02
C THR A 128 -2.90 14.66 9.90
N GLY A 129 -4.13 14.14 9.63
CA GLY A 129 -5.03 14.71 8.63
C GLY A 129 -5.45 13.68 7.58
N PHE A 130 -6.37 14.09 6.72
CA PHE A 130 -6.95 13.23 5.69
C PHE A 130 -6.14 13.17 4.40
N LEU A 131 -5.07 13.95 4.27
CA LEU A 131 -4.29 14.02 3.03
C LEU A 131 -3.59 12.70 2.71
N TYR A 132 -2.89 12.11 3.69
CA TYR A 132 -2.20 10.85 3.45
C TYR A 132 -3.19 9.69 3.16
N PRO A 133 -4.25 9.44 3.94
CA PRO A 133 -5.23 8.41 3.64
C PRO A 133 -5.89 8.58 2.27
N PHE A 134 -6.21 9.82 1.91
CA PHE A 134 -6.81 10.11 0.61
C PHE A 134 -5.87 9.79 -0.55
N PHE A 135 -4.63 10.27 -0.49
CA PHE A 135 -3.65 9.97 -1.53
C PHE A 135 -3.27 8.49 -1.56
N ALA A 136 -3.14 7.83 -0.42
CA ALA A 136 -2.87 6.39 -0.37
C ALA A 136 -3.99 5.61 -1.06
N ALA A 137 -5.25 5.83 -0.71
CA ALA A 137 -6.38 5.17 -1.34
C ALA A 137 -6.50 5.47 -2.84
N LEU A 138 -6.23 6.73 -3.23
CA LEU A 138 -6.24 7.16 -4.62
C LEU A 138 -5.16 6.44 -5.44
N PHE A 139 -3.91 6.46 -4.98
CA PHE A 139 -2.79 5.83 -5.66
C PHE A 139 -2.92 4.31 -5.70
N HIS A 140 -3.42 3.67 -4.64
CA HIS A 140 -3.72 2.23 -4.66
C HIS A 140 -4.68 1.90 -5.80
N THR A 141 -5.80 2.62 -5.90
CA THR A 141 -6.79 2.40 -6.95
C THR A 141 -6.21 2.66 -8.34
N ILE A 142 -5.47 3.75 -8.52
CA ILE A 142 -4.83 4.08 -9.80
C ILE A 142 -3.81 3.02 -10.19
N PHE A 143 -2.93 2.61 -9.28
CA PHE A 143 -1.84 1.68 -9.58
C PHE A 143 -2.35 0.27 -9.87
N ILE A 144 -3.37 -0.21 -9.15
CA ILE A 144 -4.02 -1.49 -9.48
C ILE A 144 -4.58 -1.44 -10.91
N ASN A 145 -5.31 -0.38 -11.27
CA ASN A 145 -5.89 -0.26 -12.61
C ASN A 145 -4.81 -0.08 -13.69
N CYS A 146 -3.81 0.76 -13.46
CA CYS A 146 -2.71 0.94 -14.40
C CYS A 146 -1.95 -0.38 -14.62
N GLY A 147 -1.63 -1.11 -13.55
CA GLY A 147 -1.00 -2.41 -13.64
C GLY A 147 -1.84 -3.41 -14.44
N ASN A 148 -3.15 -3.47 -14.17
CA ASN A 148 -4.08 -4.34 -14.87
C ASN A 148 -4.15 -4.01 -16.37
N ILE A 149 -4.29 -2.73 -16.73
CA ILE A 149 -4.35 -2.27 -18.12
C ILE A 149 -3.04 -2.57 -18.84
N ILE A 150 -1.89 -2.21 -18.24
CA ILE A 150 -0.58 -2.42 -18.85
C ILE A 150 -0.37 -3.91 -19.14
N ALA A 151 -0.64 -4.78 -18.17
CA ALA A 151 -0.46 -6.21 -18.34
C ALA A 151 -1.45 -6.82 -19.33
N PHE A 152 -2.71 -6.36 -19.35
CA PHE A 152 -3.72 -6.81 -20.30
C PHE A 152 -3.33 -6.52 -21.75
N TYR A 153 -2.78 -5.31 -22.02
CA TYR A 153 -2.36 -4.93 -23.38
C TYR A 153 -0.96 -5.42 -23.75
N ALA A 154 -0.08 -5.55 -22.77
CA ALA A 154 1.29 -5.98 -22.99
C ALA A 154 1.43 -7.52 -23.10
N SER A 155 0.31 -8.24 -23.08
CA SER A 155 0.24 -9.71 -23.01
C SER A 155 1.40 -10.40 -23.73
N LYS A 156 2.29 -11.02 -22.99
CA LYS A 156 3.41 -11.91 -23.34
C LYS A 156 4.85 -11.39 -23.26
N LYS A 157 5.15 -10.10 -23.03
CA LYS A 157 6.56 -9.65 -23.09
C LYS A 157 7.12 -8.89 -21.88
N ILE A 158 6.31 -8.52 -20.89
CA ILE A 158 6.80 -7.71 -19.77
C ILE A 158 6.85 -8.57 -18.50
N ASN A 159 8.00 -9.18 -18.26
CA ASN A 159 8.39 -9.69 -16.94
C ASN A 159 8.95 -8.51 -16.12
N ILE A 160 8.08 -7.61 -15.65
CA ILE A 160 8.50 -6.66 -14.62
C ILE A 160 8.65 -7.50 -13.35
N SER A 161 9.89 -7.69 -12.90
CA SER A 161 10.14 -8.44 -11.68
C SER A 161 9.62 -7.61 -10.49
N ASP A 162 8.55 -8.08 -9.85
CA ASP A 162 7.94 -7.55 -8.62
C ASP A 162 8.99 -7.22 -7.55
N LYS A 163 10.09 -7.95 -7.58
CA LYS A 163 11.24 -7.79 -6.70
C LYS A 163 11.82 -6.37 -6.72
N TYR A 164 12.03 -5.79 -7.90
CA TYR A 164 12.60 -4.45 -8.00
C TYR A 164 11.65 -3.36 -7.49
N LEU A 165 10.35 -3.52 -7.72
CA LEU A 165 9.33 -2.57 -7.25
C LEU A 165 9.24 -2.57 -5.72
N SER A 166 9.21 -3.74 -5.10
CA SER A 166 9.17 -3.86 -3.63
C SER A 166 10.46 -3.37 -2.96
N ILE A 167 11.62 -3.60 -3.59
CA ILE A 167 12.90 -3.06 -3.09
C ILE A 167 12.88 -1.53 -3.14
N PHE A 168 12.41 -0.94 -4.23
CA PHE A 168 12.31 0.52 -4.37
C PHE A 168 11.41 1.13 -3.30
N SER A 169 10.22 0.54 -3.10
CA SER A 169 9.28 0.94 -2.03
C SER A 169 9.94 0.89 -0.65
N GLY A 170 10.59 -0.23 -0.33
CA GLY A 170 11.28 -0.40 0.95
C GLY A 170 12.38 0.63 1.19
N ILE A 171 13.18 0.94 0.17
CA ILE A 171 14.23 1.96 0.26
C ILE A 171 13.63 3.34 0.56
N VAL A 172 12.54 3.73 -0.10
CA VAL A 172 11.87 5.02 0.14
C VAL A 172 11.34 5.11 1.57
N LEU A 173 10.73 4.04 2.10
CA LEU A 173 10.27 3.99 3.48
C LEU A 173 11.40 4.16 4.49
N ILE A 174 12.54 3.48 4.27
CA ILE A 174 13.75 3.61 5.11
C ILE A 174 14.28 5.03 5.07
N LEU A 175 14.40 5.62 3.88
CA LEU A 175 14.88 7.01 3.74
C LEU A 175 13.99 8.00 4.48
N ILE A 176 12.66 7.87 4.37
CA ILE A 176 11.73 8.75 5.08
C ILE A 176 11.83 8.54 6.60
N GLY A 177 11.97 7.30 7.06
CA GLY A 177 12.19 6.98 8.46
C GLY A 177 13.47 7.61 9.00
N LEU A 178 14.58 7.56 8.26
CA LEU A 178 15.86 8.15 8.63
C LEU A 178 15.83 9.69 8.67
N ILE A 179 15.13 10.34 7.74
CA ILE A 179 14.99 11.81 7.72
C ILE A 179 14.19 12.32 8.93
N ARG A 180 13.36 11.46 9.52
CA ARG A 180 12.49 11.81 10.64
C ARG A 180 13.06 11.44 12.02
N LEU A 181 14.15 10.66 12.09
CA LEU A 181 14.93 10.37 13.30
C LEU A 181 15.70 11.63 13.76
#